data_b7a1b3cbd1ca63f5485968ef21928bb1
#
_entry.id   b7a1b3cbd1ca63f5485968ef21928bb1
#
_cell.length_a   1.000
_cell.length_b   1.000
_cell.length_c   1.000
_cell.angle_alpha   90.00
_cell.angle_beta   90.00
_cell.angle_gamma   90.00
#
_symmetry.space_group_name_H-M   'P 1'
#
loop_
_entity.id
_entity.type
_entity.pdbx_description
1 polymer ?
#
loop_
_entity_poly.entity_id
_entity_poly.type
_entity_poly.pdbx_seq_one_letter_code
_entity_poly.pdbx_strand_id
1 'polypeptide(L)'
;MSGLANLSKYLGCYEYWKTLVKNAGLKWEKKVSLDIVLDIINSDLQDCQVWLEKVLEKIPREYGCVLVFNVLTGLRPDEAVKSTKLISNLYDMGRLNDYLNQELLMLEHFRYGDLFLRRYKNVYNCFITPELLELITAYKPRITYSALDTKINQLGFSTKTKQLRKYYETTLREYLPTEAIDLLQGRINQSVFLRYYYKPFLQDIKKRTLKGIEPLQKELLAILSQFPLFFSI
;
A
#
# COMPACT_ATOMS: atom_id res chain seq x y z
N MET A 1 9.88 -19.89 10.12
CA MET A 1 11.19 -20.59 10.02
C MET A 1 12.37 -19.64 9.82
N SER A 2 12.26 -18.55 9.03
CA SER A 2 13.34 -17.54 8.94
C SER A 2 13.71 -16.89 10.29
N GLY A 3 12.74 -16.71 11.18
CA GLY A 3 12.97 -16.19 12.53
C GLY A 3 13.87 -17.09 13.38
N LEU A 4 13.64 -18.41 13.35
CA LEU A 4 14.46 -19.38 14.09
C LEU A 4 15.89 -19.48 13.51
N ALA A 5 16.04 -19.41 12.19
CA ALA A 5 17.37 -19.36 11.55
C ALA A 5 18.15 -18.10 11.94
N ASN A 6 17.47 -16.94 12.04
CA ASN A 6 18.12 -15.70 12.49
C ASN A 6 18.45 -15.75 14.00
N LEU A 7 17.56 -16.30 14.82
CA LEU A 7 17.81 -16.50 16.24
C LEU A 7 19.00 -17.43 16.45
N SER A 8 19.09 -18.54 15.72
CA SER A 8 20.23 -19.49 15.85
C SER A 8 21.56 -18.85 15.42
N LYS A 9 21.56 -17.93 14.43
CA LYS A 9 22.75 -17.13 14.09
C LYS A 9 23.14 -16.19 15.24
N TYR A 10 22.16 -15.51 15.82
CA TYR A 10 22.39 -14.60 16.95
C TYR A 10 22.94 -15.34 18.18
N LEU A 11 22.46 -16.55 18.44
CA LEU A 11 22.90 -17.41 19.54
C LEU A 11 24.19 -18.19 19.23
N GLY A 12 24.80 -18.04 18.05
CA GLY A 12 26.02 -18.77 17.66
C GLY A 12 25.84 -20.26 17.38
N CYS A 13 24.58 -20.76 17.34
CA CYS A 13 24.29 -22.20 17.16
C CYS A 13 23.72 -22.52 15.76
N TYR A 14 24.07 -21.73 14.76
CA TYR A 14 23.50 -21.88 13.39
C TYR A 14 23.82 -23.20 12.72
N GLU A 15 25.02 -23.77 12.92
CA GLU A 15 25.40 -25.08 12.36
C GLU A 15 24.60 -26.22 13.01
N TYR A 16 24.35 -26.15 14.29
CA TYR A 16 23.46 -27.09 14.99
C TYR A 16 22.03 -26.99 14.44
N TRP A 17 21.52 -25.77 14.24
CA TRP A 17 20.22 -25.53 13.58
C TRP A 17 20.14 -26.17 12.19
N LYS A 18 21.18 -26.03 11.35
CA LYS A 18 21.22 -26.68 10.03
C LYS A 18 21.12 -28.20 10.12
N THR A 19 21.82 -28.77 11.08
CA THR A 19 21.81 -30.21 11.32
C THR A 19 20.42 -30.69 11.75
N LEU A 20 19.76 -29.98 12.66
CA LEU A 20 18.38 -30.28 13.07
C LEU A 20 17.41 -30.22 11.89
N VAL A 21 17.49 -29.16 11.08
CA VAL A 21 16.65 -29.00 9.88
C VAL A 21 16.85 -30.13 8.89
N LYS A 22 18.11 -30.55 8.65
CA LYS A 22 18.45 -31.66 7.78
C LYS A 22 17.92 -33.00 8.32
N ASN A 23 18.12 -33.27 9.60
CA ASN A 23 17.66 -34.51 10.25
C ASN A 23 16.14 -34.61 10.32
N ALA A 24 15.46 -33.47 10.47
CA ALA A 24 13.98 -33.39 10.44
C ALA A 24 13.40 -33.43 9.00
N GLY A 25 14.23 -33.55 7.97
CA GLY A 25 13.77 -33.57 6.58
C GLY A 25 13.10 -32.28 6.10
N LEU A 26 13.25 -31.18 6.85
CA LEU A 26 12.61 -29.91 6.52
C LEU A 26 13.32 -29.26 5.33
N LYS A 27 12.61 -29.15 4.23
CA LYS A 27 13.06 -28.44 3.02
C LYS A 27 12.28 -27.14 2.88
N TRP A 28 12.97 -26.04 2.58
CA TRP A 28 12.32 -24.80 2.13
C TRP A 28 12.07 -24.94 0.65
N GLU A 29 10.82 -25.09 0.28
CA GLU A 29 10.44 -24.95 -1.12
C GLU A 29 10.65 -23.49 -1.53
N LYS A 30 11.62 -23.28 -2.39
CA LYS A 30 11.69 -22.04 -3.17
C LYS A 30 10.62 -22.20 -4.24
N LYS A 31 9.69 -21.22 -4.35
CA LYS A 31 8.80 -21.18 -5.51
C LYS A 31 9.63 -21.30 -6.78
N VAL A 32 9.38 -22.33 -7.54
CA VAL A 32 9.99 -22.53 -8.85
C VAL A 32 9.41 -21.47 -9.79
N SER A 33 10.15 -21.10 -10.83
CA SER A 33 9.67 -20.12 -11.83
C SER A 33 8.29 -20.47 -12.39
N LEU A 34 7.99 -21.77 -12.53
CA LEU A 34 6.68 -22.26 -12.96
C LEU A 34 5.57 -21.91 -11.98
N ASP A 35 5.80 -22.08 -10.66
CA ASP A 35 4.79 -21.72 -9.64
C ASP A 35 4.48 -20.23 -9.67
N ILE A 36 5.50 -19.39 -9.93
CA ILE A 36 5.32 -17.95 -10.07
C ILE A 36 4.47 -17.64 -11.31
N VAL A 37 4.72 -18.31 -12.43
CA VAL A 37 3.94 -18.14 -13.67
C VAL A 37 2.50 -18.59 -13.46
N LEU A 38 2.28 -19.75 -12.82
CA LEU A 38 0.95 -20.24 -12.50
C LEU A 38 0.21 -19.30 -11.51
N ASP A 39 0.90 -18.75 -10.51
CA ASP A 39 0.34 -17.74 -9.63
C ASP A 39 -0.06 -16.46 -10.40
N ILE A 40 0.70 -16.07 -11.43
CA ILE A 40 0.37 -14.91 -12.28
C ILE A 40 -0.86 -15.20 -13.14
N ILE A 41 -0.90 -16.39 -13.79
CA ILE A 41 -2.01 -16.80 -14.66
C ILE A 41 -3.32 -16.95 -13.86
N ASN A 42 -3.23 -17.50 -12.65
CA ASN A 42 -4.39 -17.74 -11.77
C ASN A 42 -4.74 -16.54 -10.88
N SER A 43 -3.92 -15.49 -10.85
CA SER A 43 -4.25 -14.28 -10.08
C SER A 43 -5.23 -13.42 -10.86
N ASP A 44 -6.51 -13.52 -10.54
CA ASP A 44 -7.51 -12.62 -11.09
C ASP A 44 -7.51 -11.30 -10.31
N LEU A 45 -7.14 -10.23 -11.01
CA LEU A 45 -7.20 -8.87 -10.45
C LEU A 45 -8.63 -8.37 -10.29
N GLN A 46 -9.57 -8.89 -11.08
CA GLN A 46 -11.00 -8.63 -10.91
C GLN A 46 -11.48 -9.10 -9.53
N ASP A 47 -10.94 -10.22 -9.05
CA ASP A 47 -11.19 -10.71 -7.69
C ASP A 47 -10.80 -9.70 -6.60
N CYS A 48 -9.77 -8.90 -6.84
CA CYS A 48 -9.32 -7.88 -5.88
C CYS A 48 -10.27 -6.67 -5.87
N GLN A 49 -10.75 -6.24 -7.03
CA GLN A 49 -11.72 -5.15 -7.16
C GLN A 49 -13.05 -5.54 -6.55
N VAL A 50 -13.62 -6.67 -6.95
CA VAL A 50 -14.88 -7.20 -6.41
C VAL A 50 -14.79 -7.40 -4.88
N TRP A 51 -13.64 -7.86 -4.38
CA TRP A 51 -13.42 -7.95 -2.95
C TRP A 51 -13.45 -6.58 -2.27
N LEU A 52 -12.78 -5.59 -2.85
CA LEU A 52 -12.73 -4.23 -2.30
C LEU A 52 -14.11 -3.60 -2.25
N GLU A 53 -14.89 -3.68 -3.32
CA GLU A 53 -16.26 -3.18 -3.40
C GLU A 53 -17.14 -3.79 -2.31
N LYS A 54 -17.16 -5.14 -2.19
CA LYS A 54 -17.92 -5.85 -1.16
C LYS A 54 -17.52 -5.50 0.27
N VAL A 55 -16.24 -5.24 0.49
CA VAL A 55 -15.74 -4.79 1.80
C VAL A 55 -16.19 -3.37 2.07
N LEU A 56 -16.09 -2.45 1.09
CA LEU A 56 -16.48 -1.05 1.24
C LEU A 56 -17.98 -0.86 1.53
N GLU A 57 -18.83 -1.76 1.03
CA GLU A 57 -20.27 -1.78 1.35
C GLU A 57 -20.56 -2.01 2.83
N LYS A 58 -19.68 -2.75 3.54
CA LYS A 58 -19.95 -3.24 4.90
C LYS A 58 -19.05 -2.64 5.98
N ILE A 59 -17.89 -2.11 5.59
CA ILE A 59 -16.89 -1.62 6.54
C ILE A 59 -17.22 -0.19 6.99
N PRO A 60 -16.96 0.18 8.26
CA PRO A 60 -17.12 1.57 8.70
C PRO A 60 -16.26 2.53 7.86
N ARG A 61 -16.76 3.75 7.64
CA ARG A 61 -16.19 4.74 6.72
C ARG A 61 -14.74 5.09 6.97
N GLU A 62 -14.34 5.23 8.23
CA GLU A 62 -12.95 5.50 8.58
C GLU A 62 -11.98 4.40 8.09
N TYR A 63 -12.42 3.14 8.12
CA TYR A 63 -11.66 2.01 7.59
C TYR A 63 -11.72 1.97 6.06
N GLY A 64 -12.91 2.21 5.49
CA GLY A 64 -13.12 2.28 4.04
C GLY A 64 -12.25 3.36 3.40
N CYS A 65 -12.16 4.54 4.03
CA CYS A 65 -11.29 5.63 3.61
C CYS A 65 -9.82 5.18 3.49
N VAL A 66 -9.31 4.40 4.46
CA VAL A 66 -7.94 3.86 4.41
C VAL A 66 -7.76 2.86 3.28
N LEU A 67 -8.76 2.01 3.00
CA LEU A 67 -8.71 1.05 1.89
C LEU A 67 -8.70 1.75 0.54
N VAL A 68 -9.56 2.76 0.35
CA VAL A 68 -9.59 3.58 -0.87
C VAL A 68 -8.27 4.32 -1.05
N PHE A 69 -7.75 4.94 0.01
CA PHE A 69 -6.44 5.58 -0.02
C PHE A 69 -5.32 4.57 -0.38
N ASN A 70 -5.35 3.38 0.19
CA ASN A 70 -4.34 2.35 -0.08
C ASN A 70 -4.31 1.93 -1.56
N VAL A 71 -5.47 1.69 -2.17
CA VAL A 71 -5.55 1.26 -3.57
C VAL A 71 -5.22 2.38 -4.55
N LEU A 72 -5.58 3.64 -4.24
CA LEU A 72 -5.34 4.79 -5.12
C LEU A 72 -3.92 5.37 -5.03
N THR A 73 -3.17 5.03 -3.98
CA THR A 73 -1.77 5.50 -3.80
C THR A 73 -0.74 4.41 -4.00
N GLY A 74 -1.16 3.14 -4.04
CA GLY A 74 -0.25 2.00 -4.18
C GLY A 74 0.71 1.79 -3.00
N LEU A 75 0.47 2.43 -1.87
CA LEU A 75 1.25 2.25 -0.64
C LEU A 75 1.11 0.82 -0.10
N ARG A 76 2.03 0.40 0.76
CA ARG A 76 1.80 -0.81 1.57
C ARG A 76 0.72 -0.53 2.62
N PRO A 77 -0.06 -1.54 3.06
CA PRO A 77 -1.17 -1.30 3.98
C PRO A 77 -0.78 -0.54 5.26
N ASP A 78 0.36 -0.87 5.87
CA ASP A 78 0.88 -0.17 7.05
C ASP A 78 1.28 1.29 6.73
N GLU A 79 1.84 1.53 5.54
CA GLU A 79 2.20 2.87 5.06
C GLU A 79 0.95 3.72 4.79
N ALA A 80 -0.09 3.12 4.20
CA ALA A 80 -1.38 3.79 3.97
C ALA A 80 -2.04 4.22 5.28
N VAL A 81 -2.10 3.33 6.28
CA VAL A 81 -2.60 3.64 7.62
C VAL A 81 -1.81 4.79 8.28
N LYS A 82 -0.48 4.74 8.22
CA LYS A 82 0.38 5.81 8.77
C LYS A 82 0.17 7.14 8.06
N SER A 83 0.05 7.11 6.73
CA SER A 83 -0.15 8.30 5.91
C SER A 83 -1.49 8.97 6.19
N THR A 84 -2.59 8.21 6.21
CA THR A 84 -3.93 8.74 6.51
C THR A 84 -4.00 9.32 7.92
N LYS A 85 -3.39 8.67 8.91
CA LYS A 85 -3.29 9.19 10.28
C LYS A 85 -2.46 10.48 10.35
N LEU A 86 -1.35 10.55 9.61
CA LEU A 86 -0.50 11.74 9.56
C LEU A 86 -1.25 12.92 8.91
N ILE A 87 -1.96 12.68 7.79
CA ILE A 87 -2.81 13.70 7.15
C ILE A 87 -3.83 14.23 8.15
N SER A 88 -4.56 13.34 8.84
CA SER A 88 -5.58 13.74 9.83
C SER A 88 -4.99 14.60 10.96
N ASN A 89 -3.84 14.20 11.50
CA ASN A 89 -3.19 14.93 12.59
C ASN A 89 -2.69 16.31 12.14
N LEU A 90 -2.02 16.37 10.97
CA LEU A 90 -1.49 17.63 10.44
C LEU A 90 -2.60 18.58 10.00
N TYR A 91 -3.71 18.06 9.49
CA TYR A 91 -4.89 18.85 9.16
C TYR A 91 -5.48 19.51 10.40
N ASP A 92 -5.66 18.76 11.50
CA ASP A 92 -6.17 19.29 12.77
C ASP A 92 -5.24 20.36 13.37
N MET A 93 -3.95 20.29 13.09
CA MET A 93 -2.96 21.27 13.51
C MET A 93 -2.81 22.48 12.57
N GLY A 94 -3.50 22.50 11.42
CA GLY A 94 -3.32 23.51 10.37
C GLY A 94 -1.96 23.45 9.67
N ARG A 95 -1.27 22.29 9.72
CA ARG A 95 0.10 22.09 9.25
C ARG A 95 0.20 21.08 8.09
N LEU A 96 -0.88 20.87 7.34
CA LEU A 96 -0.91 19.89 6.27
C LEU A 96 0.18 20.14 5.20
N ASN A 97 0.56 21.40 4.96
CA ASN A 97 1.61 21.78 4.02
C ASN A 97 3.01 21.29 4.42
N ASP A 98 3.22 20.86 5.65
CA ASP A 98 4.48 20.23 6.06
C ASP A 98 4.66 18.84 5.42
N TYR A 99 3.58 18.27 4.87
CA TYR A 99 3.54 16.95 4.27
C TYR A 99 3.01 16.93 2.84
N LEU A 100 2.08 17.83 2.51
CA LEU A 100 1.48 17.95 1.19
C LEU A 100 2.17 19.05 0.38
N ASN A 101 2.74 18.68 -0.74
CA ASN A 101 3.13 19.60 -1.79
C ASN A 101 1.88 19.90 -2.63
N GLN A 102 1.31 21.09 -2.45
CA GLN A 102 0.06 21.49 -3.12
C GLN A 102 0.22 21.62 -4.63
N GLU A 103 1.35 22.11 -5.13
CA GLU A 103 1.60 22.28 -6.56
C GLU A 103 1.60 20.92 -7.28
N LEU A 104 2.27 19.95 -6.68
CA LEU A 104 2.36 18.59 -7.23
C LEU A 104 1.19 17.69 -6.81
N LEU A 105 0.33 18.08 -5.88
CA LEU A 105 -0.63 17.19 -5.23
C LEU A 105 0.06 15.91 -4.78
N MET A 106 1.17 16.07 -4.07
CA MET A 106 2.06 14.98 -3.70
C MET A 106 2.30 14.97 -2.20
N LEU A 107 2.11 13.82 -1.57
CA LEU A 107 2.49 13.58 -0.19
C LEU A 107 3.99 13.24 -0.14
N GLU A 108 4.74 14.03 0.62
CA GLU A 108 6.20 13.94 0.71
C GLU A 108 6.63 13.08 1.91
N HIS A 109 6.51 11.77 1.77
CA HIS A 109 6.83 10.78 2.80
C HIS A 109 8.27 10.89 3.30
N PHE A 110 9.21 11.33 2.45
CA PHE A 110 10.61 11.51 2.82
C PHE A 110 10.82 12.53 3.93
N ARG A 111 9.89 13.48 4.14
CA ARG A 111 9.95 14.43 5.25
C ARG A 111 9.69 13.79 6.62
N TYR A 112 9.07 12.61 6.62
CA TYR A 112 8.73 11.83 7.82
C TYR A 112 9.44 10.48 7.77
N GLY A 113 10.78 10.54 7.68
CA GLY A 113 11.63 9.37 7.49
C GLY A 113 11.40 8.26 8.51
N ASP A 114 11.21 8.58 9.78
CA ASP A 114 10.97 7.62 10.85
C ASP A 114 9.71 6.77 10.62
N LEU A 115 8.72 7.31 9.91
CA LEU A 115 7.48 6.59 9.58
C LEU A 115 7.61 5.76 8.31
N PHE A 116 8.32 6.26 7.29
CA PHE A 116 8.25 5.75 5.92
C PHE A 116 9.56 5.20 5.35
N LEU A 117 10.72 5.58 5.94
CA LEU A 117 12.02 5.11 5.47
C LEU A 117 12.54 4.01 6.39
N ARG A 118 12.71 2.82 5.83
CA ARG A 118 13.20 1.64 6.53
C ARG A 118 14.44 1.11 5.81
N ARG A 119 15.19 0.23 6.46
CA ARG A 119 16.42 -0.34 5.87
C ARG A 119 16.23 -0.91 4.46
N TYR A 120 15.08 -1.55 4.17
CA TYR A 120 14.85 -2.28 2.92
C TYR A 120 13.53 -1.97 2.20
N LYS A 121 12.61 -1.23 2.84
CA LYS A 121 11.26 -1.01 2.32
C LYS A 121 10.89 0.46 2.50
N ASN A 122 11.32 1.28 1.57
CA ASN A 122 11.08 2.72 1.59
C ASN A 122 9.87 3.08 0.72
N VAL A 123 9.22 4.17 1.05
CA VAL A 123 8.35 4.94 0.18
C VAL A 123 8.69 6.41 0.36
N TYR A 124 8.84 7.15 -0.74
CA TYR A 124 9.33 8.51 -0.70
C TYR A 124 8.23 9.54 -0.92
N ASN A 125 7.28 9.22 -1.79
CA ASN A 125 6.15 10.07 -2.12
C ASN A 125 5.00 9.25 -2.69
N CYS A 126 3.80 9.85 -2.76
CA CYS A 126 2.70 9.40 -3.59
C CYS A 126 1.86 10.62 -4.02
N PHE A 127 1.18 10.51 -5.16
CA PHE A 127 0.22 11.52 -5.57
C PHE A 127 -1.14 11.30 -4.89
N ILE A 128 -1.87 12.39 -4.68
CA ILE A 128 -3.19 12.38 -4.07
C ILE A 128 -4.09 13.33 -4.85
N THR A 129 -5.38 13.00 -4.96
CA THR A 129 -6.37 13.91 -5.53
C THR A 129 -6.99 14.79 -4.44
N PRO A 130 -7.56 15.96 -4.79
CA PRO A 130 -8.28 16.80 -3.83
C PRO A 130 -9.43 16.06 -3.16
N GLU A 131 -10.19 15.27 -3.91
CA GLU A 131 -11.35 14.52 -3.40
C GLU A 131 -10.93 13.44 -2.40
N LEU A 132 -9.80 12.77 -2.66
CA LEU A 132 -9.26 11.78 -1.72
C LEU A 132 -8.72 12.45 -0.45
N LEU A 133 -8.14 13.64 -0.57
CA LEU A 133 -7.70 14.43 0.57
C LEU A 133 -8.89 14.88 1.42
N GLU A 134 -9.95 15.39 0.78
CA GLU A 134 -11.21 15.76 1.44
C GLU A 134 -11.82 14.56 2.18
N LEU A 135 -11.86 13.40 1.57
CA LEU A 135 -12.34 12.17 2.19
C LEU A 135 -11.57 11.88 3.49
N ILE A 136 -10.23 11.94 3.46
CA ILE A 136 -9.41 11.64 4.64
C ILE A 136 -9.60 12.70 5.72
N THR A 137 -9.65 13.97 5.36
CA THR A 137 -9.83 15.07 6.33
C THR A 137 -11.23 15.12 6.94
N ALA A 138 -12.25 14.63 6.21
CA ALA A 138 -13.61 14.49 6.71
C ALA A 138 -13.75 13.33 7.71
N TYR A 139 -13.24 12.15 7.37
CA TYR A 139 -13.38 10.96 8.24
C TYR A 139 -12.28 10.81 9.28
N LYS A 140 -11.14 11.49 9.11
CA LYS A 140 -10.01 11.54 10.06
C LYS A 140 -9.62 10.17 10.63
N PRO A 141 -9.28 9.18 9.78
CA PRO A 141 -9.00 7.83 10.24
C PRO A 141 -7.79 7.80 11.19
N ARG A 142 -7.99 7.24 12.39
CA ARG A 142 -6.95 7.09 13.43
C ARG A 142 -6.76 5.63 13.83
N ILE A 143 -7.03 4.74 12.90
CA ILE A 143 -6.94 3.30 13.10
C ILE A 143 -5.50 2.80 13.02
N THR A 144 -5.28 1.55 13.45
CA THR A 144 -4.03 0.81 13.21
C THR A 144 -4.22 -0.22 12.11
N TYR A 145 -3.11 -0.70 11.53
CA TYR A 145 -3.20 -1.78 10.52
C TYR A 145 -3.83 -3.06 11.11
N SER A 146 -3.48 -3.40 12.37
CA SER A 146 -4.10 -4.55 13.04
C SER A 146 -5.60 -4.38 13.23
N ALA A 147 -6.07 -3.17 13.58
CA ALA A 147 -7.51 -2.90 13.71
C ALA A 147 -8.23 -3.02 12.36
N LEU A 148 -7.61 -2.55 11.26
CA LEU A 148 -8.14 -2.70 9.90
C LEU A 148 -8.28 -4.18 9.54
N ASP A 149 -7.23 -4.96 9.74
CA ASP A 149 -7.20 -6.40 9.44
C ASP A 149 -8.25 -7.16 10.25
N THR A 150 -8.31 -6.90 11.56
CA THR A 150 -9.33 -7.48 12.46
C THR A 150 -10.74 -7.14 12.00
N LYS A 151 -10.99 -5.87 11.61
CA LYS A 151 -12.32 -5.43 11.19
C LYS A 151 -12.77 -6.12 9.90
N ILE A 152 -11.89 -6.28 8.92
CA ILE A 152 -12.16 -7.02 7.67
C ILE A 152 -12.53 -8.48 7.99
N ASN A 153 -11.77 -9.14 8.86
CA ASN A 153 -12.02 -10.52 9.26
C ASN A 153 -13.35 -10.68 10.02
N GLN A 154 -13.72 -9.73 10.91
CA GLN A 154 -15.01 -9.71 11.61
C GLN A 154 -16.20 -9.59 10.66
N LEU A 155 -16.02 -8.95 9.49
CA LEU A 155 -17.04 -8.86 8.44
C LEU A 155 -17.14 -10.13 7.58
N GLY A 156 -16.35 -11.16 7.87
CA GLY A 156 -16.33 -12.43 7.15
C GLY A 156 -15.50 -12.43 5.88
N PHE A 157 -14.63 -11.42 5.67
CA PHE A 157 -13.74 -11.37 4.52
C PHE A 157 -12.31 -11.78 4.89
N SER A 158 -11.66 -12.53 3.98
CA SER A 158 -10.21 -12.71 4.07
C SER A 158 -9.48 -11.42 3.66
N THR A 159 -8.39 -11.08 4.35
CA THR A 159 -7.67 -9.84 4.09
C THR A 159 -6.87 -9.91 2.79
N LYS A 160 -7.24 -9.06 1.82
CA LYS A 160 -6.53 -8.89 0.54
C LYS A 160 -5.78 -7.54 0.43
N THR A 161 -5.59 -6.81 1.51
CA THR A 161 -5.00 -5.44 1.49
C THR A 161 -3.63 -5.35 0.81
N LYS A 162 -2.82 -6.42 0.86
CA LYS A 162 -1.52 -6.48 0.16
C LYS A 162 -1.67 -6.55 -1.37
N GLN A 163 -2.82 -7.03 -1.86
CA GLN A 163 -3.10 -7.12 -3.30
C GLN A 163 -3.47 -5.76 -3.89
N LEU A 164 -4.00 -4.82 -3.08
CA LEU A 164 -4.35 -3.46 -3.52
C LEU A 164 -3.16 -2.73 -4.16
N ARG A 165 -1.95 -2.94 -3.64
CA ARG A 165 -0.74 -2.38 -4.23
C ARG A 165 -0.41 -2.98 -5.60
N LYS A 166 -0.66 -4.29 -5.80
CA LYS A 166 -0.49 -4.93 -7.11
C LYS A 166 -1.56 -4.44 -8.09
N TYR A 167 -2.79 -4.27 -7.61
CA TYR A 167 -3.88 -3.72 -8.39
C TYR A 167 -3.54 -2.31 -8.90
N TYR A 168 -3.09 -1.40 -8.02
CA TYR A 168 -2.60 -0.08 -8.40
C TYR A 168 -1.50 -0.14 -9.47
N GLU A 169 -0.48 -0.99 -9.28
CA GLU A 169 0.61 -1.17 -10.23
C GLU A 169 0.08 -1.59 -11.61
N THR A 170 -0.84 -2.54 -11.65
CA THR A 170 -1.40 -3.04 -12.91
C THR A 170 -2.28 -1.99 -13.59
N THR A 171 -3.10 -1.26 -12.83
CA THR A 171 -3.91 -0.16 -13.37
C THR A 171 -3.05 0.93 -14.00
N LEU A 172 -1.89 1.23 -13.43
CA LEU A 172 -1.02 2.28 -13.96
C LEU A 172 -0.13 1.85 -15.13
N ARG A 173 0.01 0.57 -15.44
CA ARG A 173 0.87 0.10 -16.53
C ARG A 173 0.48 0.62 -17.91
N GLU A 174 -0.78 0.95 -18.12
CA GLU A 174 -1.26 1.55 -19.37
C GLU A 174 -0.89 3.04 -19.48
N TYR A 175 -0.60 3.70 -18.37
CA TYR A 175 -0.38 5.14 -18.29
C TYR A 175 1.07 5.51 -18.02
N LEU A 176 1.81 4.66 -17.32
CA LEU A 176 3.17 4.93 -16.86
C LEU A 176 4.14 3.81 -17.24
N PRO A 177 5.40 4.15 -17.55
CA PRO A 177 6.45 3.15 -17.68
C PRO A 177 6.74 2.51 -16.31
N THR A 178 7.29 1.28 -16.35
CA THR A 178 7.59 0.51 -15.13
C THR A 178 8.50 1.28 -14.17
N GLU A 179 9.46 2.04 -14.68
CA GLU A 179 10.39 2.84 -13.91
C GLU A 179 9.69 3.92 -13.09
N ALA A 180 8.65 4.55 -13.64
CA ALA A 180 7.87 5.54 -12.92
C ALA A 180 7.03 4.88 -11.81
N ILE A 181 6.46 3.70 -12.07
CA ILE A 181 5.72 2.93 -11.07
C ILE A 181 6.67 2.48 -9.96
N ASP A 182 7.87 2.01 -10.29
CA ASP A 182 8.88 1.62 -9.32
C ASP A 182 9.34 2.80 -8.44
N LEU A 183 9.48 3.98 -9.04
CA LEU A 183 9.77 5.23 -8.32
C LEU A 183 8.66 5.52 -7.28
N LEU A 184 7.40 5.54 -7.70
CA LEU A 184 6.24 5.77 -6.83
C LEU A 184 6.13 4.71 -5.72
N GLN A 185 6.50 3.47 -6.02
CA GLN A 185 6.49 2.38 -5.06
C GLN A 185 7.78 2.26 -4.22
N GLY A 186 8.74 3.19 -4.39
CA GLY A 186 9.98 3.20 -3.61
C GLY A 186 10.93 2.04 -3.88
N ARG A 187 10.91 1.45 -5.08
CA ARG A 187 11.79 0.34 -5.52
C ARG A 187 13.12 0.82 -6.13
N ILE A 188 13.55 2.02 -5.78
CA ILE A 188 14.71 2.70 -6.38
C ILE A 188 16.01 1.90 -6.23
N ASN A 189 16.20 1.22 -5.12
CA ASN A 189 17.45 0.53 -4.80
C ASN A 189 17.75 -0.70 -5.66
N GLN A 190 16.78 -1.19 -6.44
CA GLN A 190 16.91 -2.39 -7.24
C GLN A 190 17.35 -2.11 -8.69
N SER A 191 17.25 -0.86 -9.14
CA SER A 191 17.57 -0.47 -10.51
C SER A 191 18.68 0.56 -10.55
N VAL A 192 19.79 0.21 -11.23
CA VAL A 192 20.87 1.15 -11.57
C VAL A 192 20.35 2.29 -12.46
N PHE A 193 19.43 1.95 -13.38
CA PHE A 193 18.80 2.93 -14.27
C PHE A 193 18.02 4.00 -13.50
N LEU A 194 17.15 3.61 -12.59
CA LEU A 194 16.39 4.54 -11.74
C LEU A 194 17.30 5.44 -10.92
N ARG A 195 18.41 4.90 -10.42
CA ARG A 195 19.32 5.63 -9.54
C ARG A 195 20.11 6.71 -10.28
N TYR A 196 20.55 6.44 -11.51
CA TYR A 196 21.53 7.29 -12.18
C TYR A 196 21.01 7.97 -13.45
N TYR A 197 20.05 7.37 -14.15
CA TYR A 197 19.65 7.80 -15.49
C TYR A 197 18.21 8.30 -15.57
N TYR A 198 17.32 7.86 -14.68
CA TYR A 198 15.92 8.23 -14.76
C TYR A 198 15.66 9.57 -14.05
N LYS A 199 15.42 10.62 -14.86
CA LYS A 199 15.08 11.97 -14.39
C LYS A 199 13.78 12.45 -15.03
N PRO A 200 12.63 11.91 -14.58
CA PRO A 200 11.35 12.25 -15.16
C PRO A 200 10.87 13.65 -14.75
N PHE A 201 10.04 14.24 -15.59
CA PHE A 201 9.23 15.39 -15.19
C PHE A 201 8.12 14.95 -14.23
N LEU A 202 8.18 15.38 -12.98
CA LEU A 202 7.20 14.98 -11.95
C LEU A 202 5.78 15.41 -12.30
N GLN A 203 5.60 16.53 -12.99
CA GLN A 203 4.28 16.99 -13.47
C GLN A 203 3.66 16.01 -14.49
N ASP A 204 4.48 15.42 -15.38
CA ASP A 204 3.99 14.42 -16.33
C ASP A 204 3.59 13.12 -15.62
N ILE A 205 4.44 12.64 -14.70
CA ILE A 205 4.10 11.47 -13.87
C ILE A 205 2.81 11.72 -13.09
N LYS A 206 2.65 12.89 -12.44
CA LYS A 206 1.44 13.30 -11.74
C LYS A 206 0.22 13.19 -12.66
N LYS A 207 0.26 13.89 -13.81
CA LYS A 207 -0.86 13.93 -14.75
C LYS A 207 -1.30 12.52 -15.18
N ARG A 208 -0.34 11.67 -15.53
CA ARG A 208 -0.60 10.30 -15.98
C ARG A 208 -1.10 9.40 -14.84
N THR A 209 -0.53 9.54 -13.65
CA THR A 209 -0.98 8.80 -12.46
C THR A 209 -2.42 9.14 -12.12
N LEU A 210 -2.74 10.44 -12.01
CA LEU A 210 -4.10 10.89 -11.66
C LEU A 210 -5.11 10.46 -12.73
N LYS A 211 -4.75 10.55 -14.02
CA LYS A 211 -5.59 10.03 -15.11
C LYS A 211 -5.83 8.53 -14.99
N GLY A 212 -4.81 7.75 -14.64
CA GLY A 212 -4.92 6.30 -14.53
C GLY A 212 -5.79 5.83 -13.37
N ILE A 213 -5.79 6.56 -12.26
CA ILE A 213 -6.61 6.20 -11.09
C ILE A 213 -8.02 6.80 -11.10
N GLU A 214 -8.30 7.78 -11.95
CA GLU A 214 -9.57 8.53 -11.98
C GLU A 214 -10.81 7.64 -12.09
N PRO A 215 -10.88 6.64 -13.03
CA PRO A 215 -12.05 5.77 -13.15
C PRO A 215 -12.31 4.99 -11.87
N LEU A 216 -11.28 4.36 -11.32
CA LEU A 216 -11.36 3.60 -10.08
C LEU A 216 -11.74 4.50 -8.89
N GLN A 217 -11.20 5.71 -8.81
CA GLN A 217 -11.54 6.66 -7.76
C GLN A 217 -13.04 7.02 -7.79
N LYS A 218 -13.58 7.35 -8.97
CA LYS A 218 -15.00 7.70 -9.11
C LYS A 218 -15.91 6.58 -8.63
N GLU A 219 -15.59 5.35 -8.99
CA GLU A 219 -16.34 4.16 -8.58
C GLU A 219 -16.30 3.96 -7.06
N LEU A 220 -15.10 3.96 -6.46
CA LEU A 220 -14.93 3.71 -5.03
C LEU A 220 -15.52 4.83 -4.15
N LEU A 221 -15.42 6.09 -4.59
CA LEU A 221 -16.05 7.21 -3.87
C LEU A 221 -17.57 7.14 -3.96
N ALA A 222 -18.14 6.70 -5.10
CA ALA A 222 -19.57 6.48 -5.23
C ALA A 222 -20.06 5.40 -4.26
N ILE A 223 -19.36 4.28 -4.12
CA ILE A 223 -19.69 3.25 -3.13
C ILE A 223 -19.66 3.82 -1.71
N LEU A 224 -18.61 4.55 -1.35
CA LEU A 224 -18.53 5.18 -0.03
C LEU A 224 -19.64 6.20 0.24
N SER A 225 -20.15 6.89 -0.75
CA SER A 225 -21.19 7.92 -0.58
C SER A 225 -22.61 7.35 -0.43
N GLN A 226 -22.87 6.16 -0.99
CA GLN A 226 -24.21 5.54 -1.02
C GLN A 226 -24.70 5.08 0.37
N PHE A 227 -23.81 4.89 1.34
CA PHE A 227 -24.19 4.39 2.65
C PHE A 227 -24.14 5.53 3.67
N PRO A 228 -25.27 5.87 4.32
CA PRO A 228 -25.32 6.98 5.26
C PRO A 228 -24.36 6.78 6.44
N LEU A 229 -23.90 7.89 6.99
CA LEU A 229 -23.15 7.94 8.24
C LEU A 229 -23.97 7.24 9.34
N PHE A 230 -23.62 6.00 9.67
CA PHE A 230 -24.02 5.44 10.95
C PHE A 230 -23.21 6.17 12.03
N PHE A 231 -23.73 7.27 12.51
CA PHE A 231 -23.32 7.79 13.79
C PHE A 231 -23.67 6.72 14.83
N SER A 232 -22.67 5.99 15.29
CA SER A 232 -22.82 5.19 16.51
C SER A 232 -23.05 6.20 17.63
N ILE A 233 -24.29 6.18 18.14
CA ILE A 233 -24.69 6.82 19.40
C ILE A 233 -23.92 6.17 20.53
#